data_a1b2d09a8b731c85d002f89bb1ed2a7e
#
_entry.id   a1b2d09a8b731c85d002f89bb1ed2a7e
#
_cell.length_a   1.000
_cell.length_b   1.000
_cell.length_c   1.000
_cell.angle_alpha   90.00
_cell.angle_beta   90.00
_cell.angle_gamma   90.00
#
_symmetry.space_group_name_H-M   'P 1'
#
loop_
_entity.id
_entity.type
_entity.pdbx_description
1 polymer ?
#
loop_
_entity_poly.entity_id
_entity_poly.type
_entity_poly.pdbx_seq_one_letter_code
_entity_poly.pdbx_strand_id
1 'polypeptide(L)'
;MVLTYKQCIEKYGSDHMLKKEIAEGNLFQKEKGIYSPSRTCSELEIIGAKYPKAVFTGESAFYYHGLTDVIPDFYHLATVRTDGRIKDERVKQSFLKEDIFDMGQIKMVYHNTEICIYNLERMLIELVRFRGKLSFDYYKEIIGAYRNRVETMDIAKVEEYADKFKHSDKMMQIIELEVL
;
A
#
# COMPACT_ATOMS: atom_id res chain seq x y z
N MET A 1 12.88 -10.32 -7.54
CA MET A 1 13.23 -8.91 -7.20
C MET A 1 13.31 -8.09 -8.48
N VAL A 2 12.55 -7.04 -8.55
CA VAL A 2 12.47 -6.11 -9.68
C VAL A 2 13.43 -4.94 -9.43
N LEU A 3 14.04 -4.41 -10.50
CA LEU A 3 15.02 -3.32 -10.48
C LEU A 3 14.51 -2.16 -11.33
N THR A 4 14.70 -0.94 -10.86
CA THR A 4 14.51 0.27 -11.66
C THR A 4 15.71 0.47 -12.59
N TYR A 5 15.57 1.29 -13.65
CA TYR A 5 16.68 1.65 -14.54
C TYR A 5 17.89 2.19 -13.77
N LYS A 6 17.68 3.05 -12.76
CA LYS A 6 18.75 3.60 -11.92
C LYS A 6 19.52 2.48 -11.20
N GLN A 7 18.82 1.55 -10.57
CA GLN A 7 19.42 0.41 -9.89
C GLN A 7 20.16 -0.52 -10.88
N CYS A 8 19.65 -0.66 -12.10
CA CYS A 8 20.35 -1.41 -13.14
C CYS A 8 21.66 -0.73 -13.55
N ILE A 9 21.66 0.60 -13.72
CA ILE A 9 22.90 1.34 -14.04
C ILE A 9 23.90 1.27 -12.89
N GLU A 10 23.46 1.37 -11.66
CA GLU A 10 24.31 1.20 -10.46
C GLU A 10 24.93 -0.22 -10.42
N LYS A 11 24.16 -1.24 -10.79
CA LYS A 11 24.59 -2.65 -10.76
C LYS A 11 25.49 -3.04 -11.94
N TYR A 12 25.13 -2.62 -13.15
CA TYR A 12 25.80 -3.06 -14.40
C TYR A 12 26.76 -2.01 -14.97
N GLY A 13 26.77 -0.80 -14.43
CA GLY A 13 27.72 0.27 -14.75
C GLY A 13 27.34 1.17 -15.92
N SER A 14 26.62 0.68 -16.93
CA SER A 14 26.25 1.50 -18.09
C SER A 14 25.01 0.97 -18.84
N ASP A 15 24.40 1.83 -19.65
CA ASP A 15 23.30 1.45 -20.56
C ASP A 15 23.72 0.39 -21.59
N HIS A 16 24.98 0.45 -22.05
CA HIS A 16 25.54 -0.56 -22.95
C HIS A 16 25.55 -1.95 -22.30
N MET A 17 26.03 -2.04 -21.06
CA MET A 17 26.06 -3.31 -20.31
C MET A 17 24.66 -3.79 -19.97
N LEU A 18 23.75 -2.89 -19.61
CA LEU A 18 22.35 -3.22 -19.39
C LEU A 18 21.72 -3.87 -20.63
N LYS A 19 21.93 -3.29 -21.83
CA LYS A 19 21.46 -3.85 -23.10
C LYS A 19 22.10 -5.21 -23.43
N LYS A 20 23.37 -5.39 -23.08
CA LYS A 20 24.05 -6.67 -23.24
C LYS A 20 23.43 -7.75 -22.36
N GLU A 21 23.19 -7.48 -21.06
CA GLU A 21 22.52 -8.41 -20.15
C GLU A 21 21.12 -8.81 -20.63
N ILE A 22 20.38 -7.86 -21.23
CA ILE A 22 19.07 -8.15 -21.83
C ILE A 22 19.23 -9.06 -23.06
N ALA A 23 20.19 -8.78 -23.94
CA ALA A 23 20.43 -9.57 -25.14
C ALA A 23 20.90 -11.01 -24.82
N GLU A 24 21.66 -11.18 -23.75
CA GLU A 24 22.12 -12.48 -23.25
C GLU A 24 21.03 -13.25 -22.46
N GLY A 25 19.90 -12.63 -22.19
CA GLY A 25 18.79 -13.25 -21.47
C GLY A 25 18.97 -13.34 -19.95
N ASN A 26 19.93 -12.60 -19.40
CA ASN A 26 20.20 -12.51 -17.96
C ASN A 26 19.27 -11.52 -17.26
N LEU A 27 18.67 -10.60 -18.03
CA LEU A 27 17.76 -9.58 -17.54
C LEU A 27 16.58 -9.39 -18.51
N PHE A 28 15.40 -9.17 -17.96
CA PHE A 28 14.15 -9.00 -18.72
C PHE A 28 13.54 -7.64 -18.43
N GLN A 29 13.30 -6.85 -19.46
CA GLN A 29 12.51 -5.62 -19.33
C GLN A 29 11.04 -5.98 -19.15
N LYS A 30 10.44 -5.55 -18.04
CA LYS A 30 9.02 -5.79 -17.71
C LYS A 30 8.14 -4.65 -18.19
N GLU A 31 8.57 -3.44 -17.90
CA GLU A 31 7.98 -2.18 -18.35
C GLU A 31 9.09 -1.16 -18.64
N LYS A 32 8.73 0.00 -19.15
CA LYS A 32 9.69 1.09 -19.38
C LYS A 32 10.38 1.47 -18.07
N GLY A 33 11.69 1.25 -18.00
CA GLY A 33 12.52 1.56 -16.83
C GLY A 33 12.42 0.55 -15.68
N ILE A 34 11.75 -0.58 -15.88
CA ILE A 34 11.58 -1.66 -14.89
C ILE A 34 12.10 -2.98 -15.46
N TYR A 35 12.96 -3.64 -14.74
CA TYR A 35 13.67 -4.84 -15.15
C TYR A 35 13.62 -5.92 -14.07
N SER A 36 13.75 -7.19 -14.47
CA SER A 36 13.86 -8.33 -13.56
C SER A 36 14.84 -9.36 -14.09
N PRO A 37 15.67 -9.97 -13.25
CA PRO A 37 16.48 -11.13 -13.63
C PRO A 37 15.63 -12.38 -13.89
N SER A 38 14.38 -12.39 -13.43
CA SER A 38 13.44 -13.48 -13.68
C SER A 38 12.51 -13.17 -14.86
N ARG A 39 12.20 -14.19 -15.64
CA ARG A 39 11.17 -14.09 -16.69
C ARG A 39 9.77 -13.81 -16.13
N THR A 40 9.51 -14.23 -14.89
CA THR A 40 8.26 -13.99 -14.19
C THR A 40 8.52 -13.09 -12.99
N CYS A 41 7.65 -12.12 -12.77
CA CYS A 41 7.58 -11.32 -11.55
C CYS A 41 6.13 -10.95 -11.28
N SER A 42 5.79 -10.70 -10.04
CA SER A 42 4.44 -10.27 -9.70
C SER A 42 4.22 -8.82 -10.14
N GLU A 43 2.97 -8.50 -10.45
CA GLU A 43 2.61 -7.12 -10.76
C GLU A 43 2.82 -6.20 -9.54
N LEU A 44 2.61 -6.73 -8.32
CA LEU A 44 2.90 -6.04 -7.07
C LEU A 44 4.37 -5.58 -6.97
N GLU A 45 5.33 -6.45 -7.39
CA GLU A 45 6.76 -6.06 -7.44
C GLU A 45 6.99 -4.91 -8.42
N ILE A 46 6.31 -4.92 -9.57
CA ILE A 46 6.43 -3.85 -10.58
C ILE A 46 5.87 -2.54 -10.02
N ILE A 47 4.67 -2.56 -9.43
CA ILE A 47 4.03 -1.38 -8.84
C ILE A 47 4.89 -0.80 -7.71
N GLY A 48 5.39 -1.64 -6.80
CA GLY A 48 6.27 -1.20 -5.72
C GLY A 48 7.56 -0.55 -6.23
N ALA A 49 8.18 -1.11 -7.26
CA ALA A 49 9.39 -0.57 -7.87
C ALA A 49 9.14 0.75 -8.64
N LYS A 50 7.98 0.89 -9.30
CA LYS A 50 7.60 2.12 -10.01
C LYS A 50 7.29 3.28 -9.08
N TYR A 51 6.68 3.00 -7.94
CA TYR A 51 6.18 4.01 -7.00
C TYR A 51 6.77 3.84 -5.59
N PRO A 52 8.11 3.93 -5.44
CA PRO A 52 8.79 3.58 -4.19
C PRO A 52 8.47 4.53 -3.02
N LYS A 53 7.88 5.69 -3.31
CA LYS A 53 7.43 6.66 -2.30
C LYS A 53 5.96 6.52 -1.92
N ALA A 54 5.21 5.71 -2.67
CA ALA A 54 3.79 5.53 -2.41
C ALA A 54 3.58 4.46 -1.32
N VAL A 55 2.49 4.61 -0.57
CA VAL A 55 2.11 3.72 0.52
C VAL A 55 0.80 3.03 0.17
N PHE A 56 0.75 1.70 0.28
CA PHE A 56 -0.49 0.96 0.07
C PHE A 56 -1.53 1.34 1.13
N THR A 57 -2.75 1.60 0.67
CA THR A 57 -3.87 2.06 1.48
C THR A 57 -5.20 1.48 0.98
N GLY A 58 -6.31 1.87 1.59
CA GLY A 58 -7.67 1.51 1.14
C GLY A 58 -7.87 0.01 0.95
N GLU A 59 -8.55 -0.38 -0.12
CA GLU A 59 -8.90 -1.77 -0.39
C GLU A 59 -7.67 -2.68 -0.54
N SER A 60 -6.58 -2.18 -1.14
CA SER A 60 -5.32 -2.93 -1.21
C SER A 60 -4.73 -3.22 0.17
N ALA A 61 -4.76 -2.26 1.08
CA ALA A 61 -4.25 -2.46 2.43
C ALA A 61 -5.14 -3.41 3.23
N PHE A 62 -6.46 -3.33 3.12
CA PHE A 62 -7.35 -4.29 3.76
C PHE A 62 -7.09 -5.73 3.29
N TYR A 63 -6.92 -5.91 1.99
CA TYR A 63 -6.60 -7.20 1.40
C TYR A 63 -5.23 -7.74 1.85
N TYR A 64 -4.17 -6.92 1.76
CA TYR A 64 -2.82 -7.37 2.15
C TYR A 64 -2.67 -7.66 3.64
N HIS A 65 -3.43 -6.97 4.47
CA HIS A 65 -3.53 -7.31 5.90
C HIS A 65 -4.40 -8.55 6.18
N GLY A 66 -5.06 -9.12 5.18
CA GLY A 66 -5.97 -10.26 5.34
C GLY A 66 -7.20 -9.90 6.18
N LEU A 67 -7.71 -8.68 6.03
CA LEU A 67 -8.96 -8.24 6.66
C LEU A 67 -10.18 -8.57 5.80
N THR A 68 -9.96 -8.94 4.55
CA THR A 68 -10.95 -9.37 3.56
C THR A 68 -10.30 -10.30 2.55
N ASP A 69 -11.09 -11.18 1.95
CA ASP A 69 -10.69 -12.02 0.83
C ASP A 69 -11.00 -11.38 -0.54
N VAL A 70 -11.64 -10.21 -0.54
CA VAL A 70 -11.97 -9.49 -1.77
C VAL A 70 -10.70 -8.89 -2.37
N ILE A 71 -10.31 -9.41 -3.54
CA ILE A 71 -9.16 -8.90 -4.30
C ILE A 71 -9.54 -7.53 -4.88
N PRO A 72 -8.77 -6.46 -4.60
CA PRO A 72 -9.09 -5.14 -5.12
C PRO A 72 -8.84 -5.05 -6.62
N ASP A 73 -9.72 -4.35 -7.35
CA ASP A 73 -9.58 -4.11 -8.79
C ASP A 73 -8.39 -3.21 -9.15
N PHE A 74 -7.91 -2.41 -8.19
CA PHE A 74 -6.82 -1.45 -8.36
C PHE A 74 -5.81 -1.56 -7.22
N TYR A 75 -4.58 -1.17 -7.49
CA TYR A 75 -3.60 -0.88 -6.45
C TYR A 75 -3.90 0.48 -5.83
N HIS A 76 -4.46 0.50 -4.64
CA HIS A 76 -4.75 1.72 -3.89
C HIS A 76 -3.47 2.25 -3.26
N LEU A 77 -2.99 3.38 -3.73
CA LEU A 77 -1.74 4.01 -3.29
C LEU A 77 -2.01 5.40 -2.72
N ALA A 78 -1.43 5.69 -1.56
CA ALA A 78 -1.35 7.04 -1.00
C ALA A 78 -0.03 7.70 -1.38
N THR A 79 -0.08 8.99 -1.70
CA THR A 79 1.08 9.86 -1.92
C THR A 79 0.83 11.22 -1.28
N VAL A 80 1.88 12.02 -1.07
CA VAL A 80 1.71 13.41 -0.68
C VAL A 80 1.19 14.25 -1.84
N ARG A 81 0.53 15.38 -1.54
CA ARG A 81 -0.06 16.25 -2.57
C ARG A 81 0.96 16.87 -3.52
N THR A 82 2.20 17.02 -3.08
CA THR A 82 3.31 17.54 -3.88
C THR A 82 3.83 16.54 -4.91
N ASP A 83 3.54 15.26 -4.73
CA ASP A 83 3.87 14.24 -5.72
C ASP A 83 2.94 14.35 -6.94
N GLY A 84 3.50 14.09 -8.10
CA GLY A 84 2.73 14.11 -9.34
C GLY A 84 1.62 13.06 -9.38
N ARG A 85 0.64 13.27 -10.27
CA ARG A 85 -0.41 12.29 -10.53
C ARG A 85 0.18 11.03 -11.17
N ILE A 86 -0.11 9.88 -10.61
CA ILE A 86 0.18 8.57 -11.18
C ILE A 86 -0.75 8.35 -12.40
N LYS A 87 -0.15 8.10 -13.57
CA LYS A 87 -0.85 7.83 -14.82
C LYS A 87 -0.75 6.34 -15.17
N ASP A 88 -1.12 5.48 -14.23
CA ASP A 88 -1.15 4.03 -14.41
C ASP A 88 -2.58 3.57 -14.14
N GLU A 89 -3.21 2.96 -15.13
CA GLU A 89 -4.62 2.53 -15.06
C GLU A 89 -4.87 1.49 -13.96
N ARG A 90 -3.83 0.79 -13.53
CA ARG A 90 -3.90 -0.18 -12.42
C ARG A 90 -3.93 0.48 -11.05
N VAL A 91 -3.65 1.79 -10.96
CA VAL A 91 -3.45 2.49 -9.69
C VAL A 91 -4.59 3.47 -9.41
N LYS A 92 -5.16 3.37 -8.23
CA LYS A 92 -6.08 4.35 -7.65
C LYS A 92 -5.33 5.17 -6.59
N GLN A 93 -4.97 6.39 -6.95
CA GLN A 93 -4.15 7.27 -6.11
C GLN A 93 -5.00 8.11 -5.16
N SER A 94 -4.59 8.16 -3.91
CA SER A 94 -5.12 9.08 -2.89
C SER A 94 -4.04 10.07 -2.46
N PHE A 95 -4.36 11.37 -2.51
CA PHE A 95 -3.46 12.42 -2.06
C PHE A 95 -3.68 12.73 -0.59
N LEU A 96 -2.64 12.63 0.22
CA LEU A 96 -2.65 12.96 1.64
C LEU A 96 -1.84 14.22 1.91
N LYS A 97 -2.12 14.86 3.04
CA LYS A 97 -1.28 15.93 3.57
C LYS A 97 -0.03 15.33 4.19
N GLU A 98 1.07 16.09 4.17
CA GLU A 98 2.36 15.65 4.72
C GLU A 98 2.28 15.26 6.20
N ASP A 99 1.53 16.02 6.99
CA ASP A 99 1.34 15.83 8.43
C ASP A 99 0.70 14.48 8.82
N ILE A 100 -0.02 13.86 7.89
CA ILE A 100 -0.69 12.57 8.10
C ILE A 100 -0.16 11.44 7.19
N PHE A 101 0.70 11.78 6.22
CA PHE A 101 1.20 10.80 5.24
C PHE A 101 2.13 9.77 5.87
N ASP A 102 3.06 10.21 6.74
CA ASP A 102 4.03 9.31 7.36
C ASP A 102 3.46 8.49 8.52
N MET A 103 2.30 8.90 9.02
CA MET A 103 1.68 8.30 10.19
C MET A 103 1.17 6.87 9.91
N GLY A 104 1.73 5.90 10.61
CA GLY A 104 1.33 4.49 10.51
C GLY A 104 1.94 3.74 9.33
N GLN A 105 2.94 4.29 8.64
CA GLN A 105 3.66 3.56 7.59
C GLN A 105 4.51 2.44 8.18
N ILE A 106 4.43 1.27 7.57
CA ILE A 106 5.26 0.11 7.90
C ILE A 106 5.75 -0.56 6.62
N LYS A 107 6.85 -1.32 6.76
CA LYS A 107 7.26 -2.29 5.75
C LYS A 107 6.67 -3.64 6.07
N MET A 108 6.07 -4.27 5.10
CA MET A 108 5.47 -5.59 5.21
C MET A 108 5.91 -6.46 4.03
N VAL A 109 6.14 -7.74 4.27
CA VAL A 109 6.39 -8.72 3.22
C VAL A 109 5.10 -9.43 2.86
N TYR A 110 4.66 -9.29 1.62
CA TYR A 110 3.51 -9.98 1.06
C TYR A 110 3.96 -10.83 -0.15
N HIS A 111 3.78 -12.15 -0.09
CA HIS A 111 4.22 -13.11 -1.11
C HIS A 111 5.64 -12.85 -1.63
N ASN A 112 6.61 -12.73 -0.72
CA ASN A 112 8.03 -12.44 -0.98
C ASN A 112 8.32 -11.03 -1.56
N THR A 113 7.35 -10.13 -1.59
CA THR A 113 7.52 -8.75 -2.02
C THR A 113 7.44 -7.81 -0.81
N GLU A 114 8.50 -7.03 -0.56
CA GLU A 114 8.44 -5.96 0.45
C GLU A 114 7.63 -4.79 -0.11
N ILE A 115 6.62 -4.37 0.66
CA ILE A 115 5.76 -3.24 0.34
C ILE A 115 5.73 -2.25 1.50
N CYS A 116 5.57 -0.96 1.20
CA CYS A 116 5.24 0.06 2.18
C CYS A 116 3.73 0.20 2.28
N ILE A 117 3.16 0.02 3.47
CA ILE A 117 1.72 -0.04 3.71
C ILE A 117 1.39 0.65 5.03
N TYR A 118 0.17 1.15 5.19
CA TYR A 118 -0.30 1.62 6.49
C TYR A 118 -0.60 0.44 7.42
N ASN A 119 -0.24 0.59 8.69
CA ASN A 119 -0.51 -0.41 9.74
C ASN A 119 -2.02 -0.57 10.04
N LEU A 120 -2.37 -1.59 10.81
CA LEU A 120 -3.76 -1.93 11.13
C LEU A 120 -4.47 -0.78 11.84
N GLU A 121 -3.82 -0.12 12.78
CA GLU A 121 -4.37 0.99 13.56
C GLU A 121 -4.73 2.17 12.65
N ARG A 122 -3.85 2.52 11.72
CA ARG A 122 -4.12 3.56 10.73
C ARG A 122 -5.25 3.16 9.78
N MET A 123 -5.27 1.92 9.34
CA MET A 123 -6.30 1.42 8.43
C MET A 123 -7.67 1.33 9.08
N LEU A 124 -7.76 1.11 10.39
CA LEU A 124 -9.02 1.17 11.13
C LEU A 124 -9.61 2.60 11.11
N ILE A 125 -8.77 3.62 11.29
CA ILE A 125 -9.20 5.01 11.14
C ILE A 125 -9.72 5.29 9.73
N GLU A 126 -9.01 4.83 8.69
CA GLU A 126 -9.46 5.01 7.30
C GLU A 126 -10.78 4.27 7.02
N LEU A 127 -10.96 3.06 7.54
CA LEU A 127 -12.19 2.29 7.42
C LEU A 127 -13.40 3.08 7.96
N VAL A 128 -13.31 3.60 9.19
CA VAL A 128 -14.38 4.36 9.82
C VAL A 128 -14.64 5.69 9.10
N ARG A 129 -13.59 6.38 8.66
CA ARG A 129 -13.70 7.63 7.91
C ARG A 129 -14.40 7.47 6.56
N PHE A 130 -14.15 6.36 5.88
CA PHE A 130 -14.71 6.11 4.55
C PHE A 130 -15.88 5.14 4.53
N ARG A 131 -16.42 4.76 5.71
CA ARG A 131 -17.52 3.79 5.82
C ARG A 131 -18.71 4.09 4.92
N GLY A 132 -19.07 5.36 4.73
CA GLY A 132 -20.17 5.78 3.85
C GLY A 132 -19.90 5.64 2.35
N LYS A 133 -18.67 5.27 1.95
CA LYS A 133 -18.28 5.01 0.56
C LYS A 133 -18.11 3.52 0.25
N LEU A 134 -18.15 2.69 1.27
CA LEU A 134 -18.02 1.23 1.14
C LEU A 134 -19.41 0.60 1.12
N SER A 135 -19.54 -0.55 0.47
CA SER A 135 -20.76 -1.34 0.62
C SER A 135 -20.88 -1.83 2.07
N PHE A 136 -22.11 -2.00 2.53
CA PHE A 136 -22.38 -2.43 3.90
C PHE A 136 -21.74 -3.77 4.23
N ASP A 137 -21.85 -4.73 3.32
CA ASP A 137 -21.33 -6.09 3.53
C ASP A 137 -19.80 -6.09 3.60
N TYR A 138 -19.13 -5.35 2.72
CA TYR A 138 -17.67 -5.21 2.71
C TYR A 138 -17.16 -4.53 4.00
N TYR A 139 -17.84 -3.47 4.43
CA TYR A 139 -17.52 -2.81 5.69
C TYR A 139 -17.67 -3.76 6.89
N LYS A 140 -18.79 -4.51 6.96
CA LYS A 140 -19.07 -5.46 8.04
C LYS A 140 -18.07 -6.61 8.10
N GLU A 141 -17.64 -7.12 6.95
CA GLU A 141 -16.61 -8.15 6.84
C GLU A 141 -15.31 -7.67 7.49
N ILE A 142 -14.83 -6.47 7.11
CA ILE A 142 -13.60 -5.89 7.65
C ILE A 142 -13.72 -5.59 9.15
N ILE A 143 -14.83 -5.06 9.62
CA ILE A 143 -15.10 -4.87 11.06
C ILE A 143 -15.03 -6.19 11.81
N GLY A 144 -15.61 -7.26 11.27
CA GLY A 144 -15.53 -8.61 11.85
C GLY A 144 -14.08 -9.12 11.95
N ALA A 145 -13.27 -8.86 10.92
CA ALA A 145 -11.86 -9.19 10.93
C ALA A 145 -11.05 -8.39 11.97
N TYR A 146 -11.39 -7.12 12.20
CA TYR A 146 -10.79 -6.30 13.26
C TYR A 146 -11.16 -6.81 14.66
N ARG A 147 -12.42 -7.18 14.91
CA ARG A 147 -12.84 -7.78 16.20
C ARG A 147 -12.02 -8.99 16.58
N ASN A 148 -11.69 -9.83 15.60
CA ASN A 148 -10.86 -11.02 15.82
C ASN A 148 -9.39 -10.70 16.09
N ARG A 149 -8.95 -9.47 15.95
CA ARG A 149 -7.56 -9.02 16.10
C ARG A 149 -7.37 -7.93 17.16
N VAL A 150 -8.42 -7.53 17.85
CA VAL A 150 -8.39 -6.41 18.81
C VAL A 150 -7.29 -6.58 19.87
N GLU A 151 -7.06 -7.81 20.36
CA GLU A 151 -6.03 -8.11 21.35
C GLU A 151 -4.59 -7.85 20.85
N THR A 152 -4.39 -7.81 19.53
CA THR A 152 -3.07 -7.56 18.90
C THR A 152 -2.86 -6.11 18.50
N MET A 153 -3.89 -5.27 18.62
CA MET A 153 -3.85 -3.88 18.22
C MET A 153 -3.39 -2.96 19.36
N ASP A 154 -2.70 -1.93 19.00
CA ASP A 154 -2.31 -0.85 19.91
C ASP A 154 -3.40 0.23 19.91
N ILE A 155 -4.34 0.14 20.87
CA ILE A 155 -5.47 1.07 20.95
C ILE A 155 -5.01 2.50 21.24
N ALA A 156 -3.92 2.69 21.99
CA ALA A 156 -3.36 4.02 22.22
C ALA A 156 -2.90 4.68 20.90
N LYS A 157 -2.36 3.90 19.96
CA LYS A 157 -2.05 4.41 18.60
C LYS A 157 -3.31 4.71 17.79
N VAL A 158 -4.38 3.93 17.95
CA VAL A 158 -5.66 4.24 17.28
C VAL A 158 -6.16 5.62 17.74
N GLU A 159 -6.15 5.90 19.05
CA GLU A 159 -6.51 7.21 19.61
C GLU A 159 -5.60 8.32 19.08
N GLU A 160 -4.26 8.13 19.16
CA GLU A 160 -3.28 9.09 18.65
C GLU A 160 -3.51 9.43 17.18
N TYR A 161 -3.81 8.41 16.35
CA TYR A 161 -4.07 8.61 14.93
C TYR A 161 -5.41 9.29 14.68
N ALA A 162 -6.46 8.93 15.45
CA ALA A 162 -7.76 9.57 15.35
C ALA A 162 -7.68 11.08 15.59
N ASP A 163 -6.89 11.51 16.57
CA ASP A 163 -6.73 12.92 16.95
C ASP A 163 -6.15 13.82 15.84
N LYS A 164 -5.49 13.22 14.83
CA LYS A 164 -5.02 13.97 13.65
C LYS A 164 -6.14 14.29 12.65
N PHE A 165 -7.34 13.78 12.88
CA PHE A 165 -8.47 13.96 11.98
C PHE A 165 -9.61 14.73 12.64
N LYS A 166 -10.44 15.38 11.82
CA LYS A 166 -11.69 16.00 12.30
C LYS A 166 -12.65 14.93 12.79
N HIS A 167 -13.37 15.23 13.84
CA HIS A 167 -14.36 14.34 14.46
C HIS A 167 -13.77 13.06 15.08
N SER A 168 -12.59 13.19 15.72
CA SER A 168 -11.90 12.08 16.40
C SER A 168 -12.82 11.39 17.41
N ASP A 169 -13.52 12.16 18.29
CA ASP A 169 -14.45 11.60 19.28
C ASP A 169 -15.52 10.69 18.64
N LYS A 170 -16.10 11.13 17.52
CA LYS A 170 -17.11 10.34 16.81
C LYS A 170 -16.51 9.08 16.17
N MET A 171 -15.30 9.16 15.66
CA MET A 171 -14.60 7.98 15.13
C MET A 171 -14.31 6.99 16.25
N MET A 172 -13.82 7.45 17.38
CA MET A 172 -13.56 6.59 18.54
C MET A 172 -14.84 5.93 19.07
N GLN A 173 -15.94 6.67 19.21
CA GLN A 173 -17.23 6.08 19.57
C GLN A 173 -17.66 4.95 18.63
N ILE A 174 -17.44 5.10 17.32
CA ILE A 174 -17.75 4.04 16.35
C ILE A 174 -16.84 2.83 16.54
N ILE A 175 -15.53 3.06 16.75
CA ILE A 175 -14.56 2.00 16.98
C ILE A 175 -14.91 1.23 18.26
N GLU A 176 -15.22 1.93 19.36
CA GLU A 176 -15.64 1.32 20.61
C GLU A 176 -16.89 0.46 20.46
N LEU A 177 -17.89 0.95 19.72
CA LEU A 177 -19.14 0.24 19.53
C LEU A 177 -19.06 -0.92 18.55
N GLU A 178 -18.22 -0.82 17.53
CA GLU A 178 -18.22 -1.77 16.42
C GLU A 178 -17.01 -2.73 16.43
N VAL A 179 -15.92 -2.38 17.11
CA VAL A 179 -14.68 -3.17 17.12
C VAL A 179 -14.31 -3.66 18.52
N LEU A 180 -14.33 -2.78 19.52
CA LEU A 180 -13.96 -3.08 20.91
C LEU A 180 -15.12 -3.63 21.70
#